data_7c5fb9ae2428403d9f055f517401f11c
#
_entry.id   7c5fb9ae2428403d9f055f517401f11c
#
_cell.length_a   1.000
_cell.length_b   1.000
_cell.length_c   1.000
_cell.angle_alpha   90.00
_cell.angle_beta   90.00
_cell.angle_gamma   90.00
#
_symmetry.space_group_name_H-M   'P 1'
#
loop_
_entity.id
_entity.type
_entity.pdbx_description
1 polymer ?
#
loop_
_entity_poly.entity_id
_entity_poly.type
_entity_poly.pdbx_seq_one_letter_code
_entity_poly.pdbx_strand_id
1 'polypeptide(L)'
;MESFRSHTESRNSPMICVSIGRTRHKMMMMEHRSLSEKGAELVELRLDWIARTPDVTKLIKDRPTPVVITCRRPEDKGRWKGSEEQRQALLRTAIVSEVEYVDIEDDIADKIPRYGKTKRIISHHNFDETPDNLEEIHESLCKKDPDIVKLVTMANSPGDSIRMLKLVASAKVPTVGFCMGEYGVISRILCGKYGSPFTYATFSREREMAPGQLAFSEMTQIYRYDQIGPETPVYGVIGDPIAHSLSPLIHNIAFRHDKLDGVYLPFRVPKDRLEETLKEFEFLNVQGYSVTIPHKEGALKFAGAADQASKTMGVANTLYKDDQNVWQARNTDYDAALDSIRLGLDPEGKASDDPIDGKQVLLLGAGGVSRAIGAGIINAGGALTVTNRSRVRGERLAQDLGCAHTTWENRGSGHYDILVNGTSVGMHPNVNETPFAQNFLLDDMLVFDTVYNPENTLLLKQARERGCKTVSGIEMFVRQAAAQYKLFTGKEAPLDVMRNTLRKGISAVAKL
;
A
#
# COMPACT_ATOMS: atom_id res chain seq x y z
N MET A 1 27.99 29.82 -13.29
CA MET A 1 26.72 30.51 -12.94
C MET A 1 25.67 30.49 -14.08
N GLU A 2 25.80 29.62 -15.05
CA GLU A 2 24.92 29.60 -16.26
C GLU A 2 24.07 28.33 -16.47
N SER A 3 24.05 27.36 -15.55
CA SER A 3 23.32 26.09 -15.80
C SER A 3 21.98 25.93 -15.07
N PHE A 4 21.49 26.92 -14.31
CA PHE A 4 20.27 26.81 -13.52
C PHE A 4 19.01 27.42 -14.15
N ARG A 5 19.07 27.97 -15.38
CA ARG A 5 17.96 28.75 -15.97
C ARG A 5 16.95 27.99 -16.85
N SER A 6 17.05 26.65 -17.00
CA SER A 6 16.19 25.97 -17.99
C SER A 6 15.35 24.77 -17.46
N HIS A 7 15.26 24.54 -16.16
CA HIS A 7 14.62 23.30 -15.64
C HIS A 7 13.19 23.43 -15.13
N THR A 8 12.61 24.62 -15.06
CA THR A 8 11.28 24.82 -14.46
C THR A 8 10.13 25.01 -15.46
N GLU A 9 10.39 25.08 -16.76
CA GLU A 9 9.35 25.37 -17.77
C GLU A 9 8.97 24.17 -18.68
N SER A 10 9.56 22.99 -18.55
CA SER A 10 9.28 21.87 -19.46
C SER A 10 9.08 20.48 -18.84
N ARG A 11 8.95 20.34 -17.53
CA ARG A 11 8.63 19.04 -16.91
C ARG A 11 7.17 18.97 -16.47
N ASN A 12 6.35 18.25 -17.23
CA ASN A 12 4.98 17.85 -16.86
C ASN A 12 4.92 16.76 -15.77
N SER A 13 6.03 16.40 -15.13
CA SER A 13 6.09 15.34 -14.12
C SER A 13 5.94 15.93 -12.72
N PRO A 14 5.03 15.40 -11.88
CA PRO A 14 4.83 15.90 -10.54
C PRO A 14 6.05 15.61 -9.65
N MET A 15 6.46 16.61 -8.83
CA MET A 15 7.61 16.50 -7.93
C MET A 15 7.23 15.96 -6.55
N ILE A 16 8.24 15.53 -5.81
CA ILE A 16 8.11 15.15 -4.37
C ILE A 16 8.87 16.18 -3.54
N CYS A 17 8.17 16.86 -2.64
CA CYS A 17 8.76 17.71 -1.61
C CYS A 17 9.06 16.85 -0.38
N VAL A 18 10.34 16.72 -0.02
CA VAL A 18 10.73 15.90 1.14
C VAL A 18 10.93 16.77 2.36
N SER A 19 10.13 16.53 3.41
CA SER A 19 10.20 17.30 4.66
C SER A 19 11.35 16.84 5.54
N ILE A 20 12.17 17.79 6.00
CA ILE A 20 13.28 17.58 6.95
C ILE A 20 13.01 18.35 8.24
N GLY A 21 12.96 17.61 9.37
CA GLY A 21 12.93 18.18 10.71
C GLY A 21 14.11 17.70 11.54
N ARG A 22 15.03 18.60 11.91
CA ARG A 22 16.20 18.31 12.72
C ARG A 22 16.46 19.38 13.77
N THR A 23 16.97 18.94 14.92
CA THR A 23 17.26 19.84 16.03
C THR A 23 18.51 20.71 15.82
N ARG A 24 19.35 20.38 14.83
CA ARG A 24 20.63 21.07 14.56
C ARG A 24 20.77 21.39 13.08
N HIS A 25 21.21 22.60 12.75
CA HIS A 25 21.49 23.05 11.39
C HIS A 25 22.36 22.07 10.58
N LYS A 26 23.49 21.65 11.16
CA LYS A 26 24.41 20.71 10.50
C LYS A 26 23.72 19.43 10.07
N MET A 27 22.85 18.85 10.92
CA MET A 27 22.13 17.63 10.59
C MET A 27 21.08 17.85 9.51
N MET A 28 20.38 18.99 9.52
CA MET A 28 19.43 19.35 8.47
C MET A 28 20.12 19.50 7.13
N MET A 29 21.26 20.18 7.09
CA MET A 29 22.06 20.34 5.86
C MET A 29 22.62 19.00 5.34
N MET A 30 23.07 18.11 6.24
CA MET A 30 23.54 16.78 5.85
C MET A 30 22.42 15.92 5.23
N GLU A 31 21.22 15.94 5.83
CA GLU A 31 20.06 15.24 5.25
C GLU A 31 19.65 15.83 3.91
N HIS A 32 19.68 17.16 3.79
CA HIS A 32 19.37 17.81 2.52
C HIS A 32 20.32 17.32 1.42
N ARG A 33 21.63 17.27 1.67
CA ARG A 33 22.61 16.72 0.72
C ARG A 33 22.33 15.25 0.39
N SER A 34 22.10 14.44 1.42
CA SER A 34 21.76 13.02 1.21
C SER A 34 20.50 12.82 0.36
N LEU A 35 19.48 13.66 0.54
CA LEU A 35 18.27 13.61 -0.29
C LEU A 35 18.54 14.04 -1.73
N SER A 36 19.33 15.09 -1.94
CA SER A 36 19.75 15.50 -3.28
C SER A 36 20.52 14.41 -4.01
N GLU A 37 21.45 13.73 -3.33
CA GLU A 37 22.19 12.57 -3.86
C GLU A 37 21.28 11.41 -4.22
N LYS A 38 20.13 11.27 -3.54
CA LYS A 38 19.09 10.29 -3.85
C LYS A 38 18.07 10.75 -4.91
N GLY A 39 18.26 11.93 -5.48
CA GLY A 39 17.42 12.47 -6.55
C GLY A 39 16.23 13.31 -6.08
N ALA A 40 16.17 13.76 -4.83
CA ALA A 40 15.13 14.71 -4.41
C ALA A 40 15.33 16.06 -5.10
N GLU A 41 14.27 16.58 -5.72
CA GLU A 41 14.29 17.83 -6.47
C GLU A 41 13.79 19.03 -5.66
N LEU A 42 13.04 18.80 -4.58
CA LEU A 42 12.49 19.81 -3.68
C LEU A 42 12.54 19.32 -2.24
N VAL A 43 12.96 20.17 -1.31
CA VAL A 43 13.07 19.83 0.10
C VAL A 43 12.39 20.89 0.96
N GLU A 44 11.57 20.47 1.92
CA GLU A 44 11.03 21.37 2.95
C GLU A 44 11.94 21.39 4.16
N LEU A 45 12.44 22.56 4.56
CA LEU A 45 13.24 22.77 5.77
C LEU A 45 12.33 23.27 6.90
N ARG A 46 12.09 22.42 7.90
CA ARG A 46 11.23 22.68 9.06
C ARG A 46 12.03 23.43 10.13
N LEU A 47 11.96 24.77 10.13
CA LEU A 47 12.68 25.62 11.08
C LEU A 47 12.23 25.41 12.51
N ASP A 48 10.97 25.08 12.72
CA ASP A 48 10.36 24.82 14.04
C ASP A 48 10.96 23.62 14.78
N TRP A 49 11.70 22.73 14.07
CA TRP A 49 12.39 21.60 14.69
C TRP A 49 13.77 21.95 15.25
N ILE A 50 14.33 23.12 14.87
CA ILE A 50 15.68 23.52 15.32
C ILE A 50 15.60 23.97 16.77
N ALA A 51 16.42 23.36 17.64
CA ALA A 51 16.37 23.60 19.07
C ALA A 51 16.88 24.99 19.51
N ARG A 52 17.71 25.63 18.66
CA ARG A 52 18.21 27.00 18.86
C ARG A 52 17.53 27.92 17.84
N THR A 53 17.77 29.23 17.95
CA THR A 53 17.30 30.18 16.94
C THR A 53 17.75 29.75 15.52
N PRO A 54 16.81 29.53 14.59
CA PRO A 54 17.16 29.13 13.22
C PRO A 54 17.95 30.22 12.50
N ASP A 55 19.04 29.82 11.89
CA ASP A 55 19.82 30.66 10.98
C ASP A 55 19.48 30.28 9.55
N VAL A 56 18.54 31.00 8.95
CA VAL A 56 18.04 30.75 7.59
C VAL A 56 19.18 30.88 6.56
N THR A 57 19.97 31.94 6.68
CA THR A 57 21.07 32.24 5.74
C THR A 57 22.07 31.10 5.69
N LYS A 58 22.41 30.54 6.83
CA LYS A 58 23.31 29.37 6.93
C LYS A 58 22.72 28.11 6.29
N LEU A 59 21.42 27.88 6.45
CA LEU A 59 20.74 26.69 5.91
C LEU A 59 20.69 26.70 4.38
N ILE A 60 20.54 27.90 3.76
CA ILE A 60 20.28 28.03 2.34
C ILE A 60 21.51 28.39 1.51
N LYS A 61 22.64 28.83 2.14
CA LYS A 61 23.83 29.37 1.45
C LYS A 61 24.37 28.43 0.35
N ASP A 62 24.46 27.12 0.67
CA ASP A 62 25.01 26.11 -0.24
C ASP A 62 23.98 24.96 -0.43
N ARG A 63 22.69 25.35 -0.57
CA ARG A 63 21.61 24.36 -0.73
C ARG A 63 21.75 23.61 -2.05
N PRO A 64 21.68 22.26 -2.02
CA PRO A 64 21.88 21.46 -3.23
C PRO A 64 20.64 21.39 -4.13
N THR A 65 19.44 21.72 -3.60
CA THR A 65 18.16 21.74 -4.34
C THR A 65 17.34 22.95 -3.95
N PRO A 66 16.33 23.33 -4.74
CA PRO A 66 15.25 24.22 -4.32
C PRO A 66 14.66 23.83 -2.94
N VAL A 67 14.22 24.84 -2.18
CA VAL A 67 13.69 24.62 -0.83
C VAL A 67 12.34 25.30 -0.60
N VAL A 68 11.52 24.67 0.24
CA VAL A 68 10.39 25.27 0.93
C VAL A 68 10.84 25.58 2.37
N ILE A 69 10.72 26.84 2.79
CA ILE A 69 10.95 27.20 4.20
C ILE A 69 9.62 27.21 4.95
N THR A 70 9.56 26.42 6.00
CA THR A 70 8.37 26.29 6.86
C THR A 70 8.78 26.47 8.31
N CYS A 71 8.04 27.29 9.07
CA CYS A 71 8.17 27.44 10.51
C CYS A 71 6.80 27.24 11.17
N ARG A 72 6.44 25.99 11.47
CA ARG A 72 5.10 25.61 11.91
C ARG A 72 4.92 25.82 13.41
N ARG A 73 3.82 26.48 13.80
CA ARG A 73 3.46 26.76 15.19
C ARG A 73 2.79 25.52 15.85
N PRO A 74 2.72 25.47 17.21
CA PRO A 74 2.11 24.36 17.94
C PRO A 74 0.64 24.10 17.61
N GLU A 75 -0.14 25.16 17.35
CA GLU A 75 -1.55 25.08 16.98
C GLU A 75 -1.76 24.24 15.71
N ASP A 76 -0.80 24.32 14.77
CA ASP A 76 -0.77 23.52 13.54
C ASP A 76 0.15 22.29 13.66
N LYS A 77 0.25 21.71 14.86
CA LYS A 77 1.08 20.54 15.19
C LYS A 77 2.58 20.72 14.88
N GLY A 78 3.06 21.97 14.84
CA GLY A 78 4.47 22.29 14.74
C GLY A 78 5.18 22.29 16.09
N ARG A 79 6.46 22.68 16.10
CA ARG A 79 7.33 22.66 17.29
C ARG A 79 7.94 24.03 17.61
N TRP A 80 7.46 25.10 16.98
CA TRP A 80 7.96 26.44 17.25
C TRP A 80 7.71 26.84 18.71
N LYS A 81 8.75 27.40 19.37
CA LYS A 81 8.71 27.81 20.80
C LYS A 81 8.92 29.29 21.02
N GLY A 82 9.28 30.05 19.97
CA GLY A 82 9.45 31.49 20.04
C GLY A 82 8.13 32.25 19.91
N SER A 83 8.19 33.59 19.93
CA SER A 83 7.01 34.41 19.69
C SER A 83 6.55 34.39 18.24
N GLU A 84 5.34 34.82 17.97
CA GLU A 84 4.80 34.90 16.60
C GLU A 84 5.56 35.95 15.76
N GLU A 85 5.99 37.06 16.36
CA GLU A 85 6.81 38.06 15.70
C GLU A 85 8.15 37.51 15.27
N GLN A 86 8.79 36.71 16.12
CA GLN A 86 10.06 36.03 15.78
C GLN A 86 9.86 35.02 14.65
N ARG A 87 8.76 34.27 14.64
CA ARG A 87 8.41 33.32 13.58
C ARG A 87 8.22 34.03 12.23
N GLN A 88 7.43 35.09 12.21
CA GLN A 88 7.23 35.92 11.02
C GLN A 88 8.52 36.58 10.53
N ALA A 89 9.39 37.00 11.44
CA ALA A 89 10.71 37.55 11.07
C ALA A 89 11.57 36.49 10.35
N LEU A 90 11.54 35.23 10.79
CA LEU A 90 12.25 34.14 10.10
C LEU A 90 11.69 33.89 8.68
N LEU A 91 10.36 33.89 8.52
CA LEU A 91 9.73 33.73 7.18
C LEU A 91 10.07 34.89 6.27
N ARG A 92 10.07 36.14 6.78
CA ARG A 92 10.52 37.34 6.01
C ARG A 92 12.01 37.25 5.66
N THR A 93 12.85 36.75 6.57
CA THR A 93 14.28 36.54 6.29
C THR A 93 14.45 35.54 5.16
N ALA A 94 13.68 34.46 5.13
CA ALA A 94 13.71 33.48 4.03
C ALA A 94 13.31 34.14 2.69
N ILE A 95 12.26 34.96 2.68
CA ILE A 95 11.81 35.68 1.48
C ILE A 95 12.89 36.63 0.95
N VAL A 96 13.49 37.46 1.83
CA VAL A 96 14.57 38.41 1.45
C VAL A 96 15.82 37.67 1.00
N SER A 97 16.05 36.45 1.48
CA SER A 97 17.15 35.58 1.06
C SER A 97 16.89 34.83 -0.24
N GLU A 98 15.81 35.15 -0.93
CA GLU A 98 15.43 34.59 -2.23
C GLU A 98 15.36 33.03 -2.26
N VAL A 99 14.70 32.42 -1.26
CA VAL A 99 14.34 31.01 -1.31
C VAL A 99 13.27 30.78 -2.38
N GLU A 100 13.15 29.55 -2.88
CA GLU A 100 12.20 29.24 -3.95
C GLU A 100 10.75 29.34 -3.46
N TYR A 101 10.49 28.80 -2.25
CA TYR A 101 9.15 28.77 -1.66
C TYR A 101 9.17 29.10 -0.17
N VAL A 102 8.14 29.77 0.30
CA VAL A 102 7.83 29.94 1.73
C VAL A 102 6.42 29.46 2.02
N ASP A 103 6.25 28.62 3.05
CA ASP A 103 4.96 28.13 3.52
C ASP A 103 4.45 29.10 4.61
N ILE A 104 3.29 29.70 4.38
CA ILE A 104 2.67 30.72 5.20
C ILE A 104 1.24 30.26 5.53
N GLU A 105 0.92 30.19 6.81
CA GLU A 105 -0.45 29.87 7.24
C GLU A 105 -1.43 30.98 6.80
N ASP A 106 -2.66 30.57 6.52
CA ASP A 106 -3.70 31.43 5.95
C ASP A 106 -4.01 32.68 6.81
N ASP A 107 -4.00 32.55 8.13
CA ASP A 107 -4.33 33.63 9.07
C ASP A 107 -3.23 34.73 9.18
N ILE A 108 -2.01 34.45 8.74
CA ILE A 108 -0.90 35.41 8.71
C ILE A 108 -0.50 35.85 7.30
N ALA A 109 -1.17 35.32 6.27
CA ALA A 109 -0.81 35.60 4.89
C ALA A 109 -0.78 37.09 4.53
N ASP A 110 -1.71 37.87 5.09
CA ASP A 110 -1.80 39.33 4.88
C ASP A 110 -0.69 40.11 5.62
N LYS A 111 -0.08 39.50 6.65
CA LYS A 111 1.03 40.09 7.41
C LYS A 111 2.38 39.87 6.78
N ILE A 112 2.48 38.94 5.81
CA ILE A 112 3.71 38.59 5.09
C ILE A 112 3.47 38.83 3.59
N PRO A 113 3.56 40.06 3.10
CA PRO A 113 3.29 40.40 1.72
C PRO A 113 4.33 39.77 0.77
N ARG A 114 3.96 39.68 -0.49
CA ARG A 114 4.86 39.23 -1.58
C ARG A 114 6.08 40.17 -1.69
N TYR A 115 7.25 39.59 -1.80
CA TYR A 115 8.49 40.33 -2.03
C TYR A 115 9.49 39.48 -2.86
N GLY A 116 10.14 40.12 -3.81
CA GLY A 116 11.15 39.46 -4.67
C GLY A 116 10.56 38.36 -5.54
N LYS A 117 11.30 37.24 -5.67
CA LYS A 117 10.97 36.10 -6.53
C LYS A 117 10.46 34.88 -5.76
N THR A 118 10.50 34.92 -4.43
CA THR A 118 10.06 33.82 -3.59
C THR A 118 8.57 33.55 -3.78
N LYS A 119 8.21 32.32 -4.10
CA LYS A 119 6.83 31.87 -4.28
C LYS A 119 6.17 31.60 -2.93
N ARG A 120 4.92 32.06 -2.78
CA ARG A 120 4.11 31.94 -1.58
C ARG A 120 3.26 30.69 -1.65
N ILE A 121 3.44 29.76 -0.71
CA ILE A 121 2.52 28.66 -0.45
C ILE A 121 1.61 29.11 0.69
N ILE A 122 0.34 29.35 0.40
CA ILE A 122 -0.63 29.67 1.44
C ILE A 122 -1.28 28.38 1.90
N SER A 123 -1.08 28.03 3.18
CA SER A 123 -1.41 26.72 3.72
C SER A 123 -2.51 26.75 4.76
N HIS A 124 -3.39 25.76 4.69
CA HIS A 124 -4.41 25.44 5.70
C HIS A 124 -4.34 23.95 6.05
N HIS A 125 -4.43 23.66 7.35
CA HIS A 125 -4.41 22.29 7.86
C HIS A 125 -5.61 22.04 8.77
N ASN A 126 -6.34 20.95 8.51
CA ASN A 126 -7.33 20.42 9.45
C ASN A 126 -6.88 19.02 9.87
N PHE A 127 -6.55 18.86 11.14
CA PHE A 127 -6.01 17.60 11.69
C PHE A 127 -7.10 16.65 12.21
N ASP A 128 -8.34 17.06 12.18
CA ASP A 128 -9.46 16.33 12.76
C ASP A 128 -10.36 15.71 11.70
N GLU A 129 -10.60 16.42 10.60
CA GLU A 129 -11.52 15.99 9.53
C GLU A 129 -11.23 16.64 8.18
N THR A 130 -11.90 16.17 7.14
CA THR A 130 -12.06 16.85 5.84
C THR A 130 -13.43 17.53 5.85
N PRO A 131 -13.49 18.87 6.05
CA PRO A 131 -14.75 19.58 6.26
C PRO A 131 -15.65 19.61 5.01
N ASP A 132 -16.95 19.78 5.21
CA ASP A 132 -17.93 19.77 4.11
C ASP A 132 -17.78 20.98 3.18
N ASN A 133 -17.31 22.11 3.70
CA ASN A 133 -17.07 23.35 2.95
C ASN A 133 -15.63 23.47 2.42
N LEU A 134 -15.05 22.38 1.95
CA LEU A 134 -13.67 22.29 1.47
C LEU A 134 -13.37 23.28 0.33
N GLU A 135 -14.31 23.45 -0.59
CA GLU A 135 -14.23 24.38 -1.71
C GLU A 135 -14.21 25.84 -1.25
N GLU A 136 -15.04 26.21 -0.26
CA GLU A 136 -15.07 27.57 0.31
C GLU A 136 -13.75 27.91 1.00
N ILE A 137 -13.17 26.95 1.73
CA ILE A 137 -11.84 27.11 2.34
C ILE A 137 -10.80 27.36 1.25
N HIS A 138 -10.77 26.54 0.19
CA HIS A 138 -9.86 26.70 -0.94
C HIS A 138 -10.03 28.08 -1.61
N GLU A 139 -11.26 28.52 -1.87
CA GLU A 139 -11.53 29.85 -2.45
C GLU A 139 -11.03 30.99 -1.55
N SER A 140 -11.16 30.85 -0.22
CA SER A 140 -10.66 31.85 0.72
C SER A 140 -9.13 31.94 0.68
N LEU A 141 -8.44 30.81 0.53
CA LEU A 141 -6.98 30.75 0.37
C LEU A 141 -6.53 31.39 -0.95
N CYS A 142 -7.26 31.17 -2.03
CA CYS A 142 -6.98 31.77 -3.33
C CYS A 142 -7.02 33.31 -3.31
N LYS A 143 -7.83 33.92 -2.42
CA LYS A 143 -7.91 35.38 -2.27
C LYS A 143 -6.70 36.01 -1.58
N LYS A 144 -5.80 35.21 -0.99
CA LYS A 144 -4.61 35.65 -0.24
C LYS A 144 -3.32 35.74 -1.07
N ASP A 145 -3.46 35.89 -2.37
CA ASP A 145 -2.35 36.01 -3.33
C ASP A 145 -1.32 34.85 -3.23
N PRO A 146 -1.74 33.58 -3.32
CA PRO A 146 -0.85 32.44 -3.36
C PRO A 146 -0.24 32.24 -4.76
N ASP A 147 0.97 31.72 -4.83
CA ASP A 147 1.48 31.03 -6.03
C ASP A 147 1.02 29.57 -6.02
N ILE A 148 0.88 29.01 -4.81
CA ILE A 148 0.39 27.64 -4.57
C ILE A 148 -0.52 27.69 -3.35
N VAL A 149 -1.71 27.10 -3.45
CA VAL A 149 -2.55 26.75 -2.29
C VAL A 149 -2.11 25.42 -1.76
N LYS A 150 -1.94 25.28 -0.43
CA LYS A 150 -1.71 24.01 0.23
C LYS A 150 -2.85 23.71 1.19
N LEU A 151 -3.62 22.68 0.88
CA LEU A 151 -4.78 22.26 1.67
C LEU A 151 -4.61 20.82 2.11
N VAL A 152 -4.45 20.61 3.42
CA VAL A 152 -4.20 19.30 4.01
C VAL A 152 -5.21 19.03 5.13
N THR A 153 -5.97 17.96 5.00
CA THR A 153 -7.04 17.60 5.93
C THR A 153 -6.90 16.16 6.43
N MET A 154 -7.62 15.78 7.48
CA MET A 154 -7.67 14.39 7.93
C MET A 154 -8.78 13.64 7.18
N ALA A 155 -8.45 12.49 6.57
CA ALA A 155 -9.47 11.62 6.01
C ALA A 155 -10.00 10.67 7.09
N ASN A 156 -11.27 10.76 7.38
CA ASN A 156 -12.03 9.88 8.27
C ASN A 156 -12.84 8.81 7.48
N SER A 157 -12.92 9.00 6.17
CA SER A 157 -13.57 8.09 5.24
C SER A 157 -12.82 8.03 3.90
N PRO A 158 -13.03 6.98 3.08
CA PRO A 158 -12.48 6.91 1.72
C PRO A 158 -12.92 8.09 0.85
N GLY A 159 -14.17 8.54 0.98
CA GLY A 159 -14.76 9.65 0.22
C GLY A 159 -14.05 10.99 0.42
N ASP A 160 -13.42 11.20 1.59
CA ASP A 160 -12.66 12.43 1.87
C ASP A 160 -11.49 12.62 0.91
N SER A 161 -10.77 11.54 0.62
CA SER A 161 -9.69 11.56 -0.38
C SER A 161 -10.21 11.87 -1.78
N ILE A 162 -11.40 11.37 -2.12
CA ILE A 162 -12.02 11.64 -3.43
C ILE A 162 -12.44 13.09 -3.56
N ARG A 163 -13.05 13.66 -2.50
CA ARG A 163 -13.41 15.09 -2.46
C ARG A 163 -12.19 15.98 -2.64
N MET A 164 -11.10 15.67 -1.91
CA MET A 164 -9.84 16.41 -2.04
C MET A 164 -9.25 16.32 -3.45
N LEU A 165 -9.22 15.13 -4.05
CA LEU A 165 -8.70 14.96 -5.42
C LEU A 165 -9.56 15.66 -6.48
N LYS A 166 -10.90 15.67 -6.32
CA LYS A 166 -11.81 16.43 -7.18
C LYS A 166 -11.54 17.94 -7.09
N LEU A 167 -11.32 18.46 -5.87
CA LEU A 167 -10.95 19.85 -5.68
C LEU A 167 -9.62 20.17 -6.39
N VAL A 168 -8.59 19.35 -6.21
CA VAL A 168 -7.30 19.55 -6.90
C VAL A 168 -7.46 19.56 -8.42
N ALA A 169 -8.26 18.62 -8.97
CA ALA A 169 -8.51 18.53 -10.41
C ALA A 169 -9.24 19.75 -10.99
N SER A 170 -10.09 20.42 -10.19
CA SER A 170 -10.84 21.59 -10.63
C SER A 170 -10.17 22.93 -10.29
N ALA A 171 -9.06 22.92 -9.54
CA ALA A 171 -8.41 24.12 -9.02
C ALA A 171 -7.78 24.94 -10.16
N LYS A 172 -8.07 26.24 -10.19
CA LYS A 172 -7.46 27.20 -11.15
C LYS A 172 -6.08 27.69 -10.67
N VAL A 173 -5.91 27.81 -9.35
CA VAL A 173 -4.62 28.12 -8.74
C VAL A 173 -3.91 26.80 -8.46
N PRO A 174 -2.60 26.66 -8.76
CA PRO A 174 -1.85 25.46 -8.44
C PRO A 174 -2.07 25.04 -7.00
N THR A 175 -2.57 23.82 -6.77
CA THR A 175 -3.02 23.37 -5.45
C THR A 175 -2.31 22.07 -5.05
N VAL A 176 -1.61 22.10 -3.93
CA VAL A 176 -1.14 20.90 -3.22
C VAL A 176 -2.23 20.48 -2.27
N GLY A 177 -3.02 19.50 -2.67
CA GLY A 177 -4.16 18.99 -1.90
C GLY A 177 -4.07 17.49 -1.68
N PHE A 178 -4.09 17.06 -0.41
CA PHE A 178 -4.16 15.65 -0.02
C PHE A 178 -4.65 15.50 1.42
N CYS A 179 -5.05 14.29 1.78
CA CYS A 179 -5.51 13.97 3.12
C CYS A 179 -4.44 13.22 3.93
N MET A 180 -4.50 13.36 5.24
CA MET A 180 -3.76 12.60 6.25
C MET A 180 -4.51 11.32 6.64
N GLY A 181 -3.84 10.42 7.37
CA GLY A 181 -4.40 9.16 7.84
C GLY A 181 -4.39 8.07 6.78
N GLU A 182 -4.81 6.86 7.16
CA GLU A 182 -4.77 5.69 6.27
C GLU A 182 -5.69 5.83 5.05
N TYR A 183 -6.88 6.44 5.20
CA TYR A 183 -7.75 6.75 4.07
C TYR A 183 -7.16 7.83 3.15
N GLY A 184 -6.24 8.65 3.68
CA GLY A 184 -5.59 9.73 2.95
C GLY A 184 -4.46 9.30 2.03
N VAL A 185 -3.88 8.10 2.23
CA VAL A 185 -2.69 7.61 1.50
C VAL A 185 -2.87 7.70 -0.02
N ILE A 186 -4.03 7.31 -0.54
CA ILE A 186 -4.31 7.35 -1.98
C ILE A 186 -4.27 8.77 -2.54
N SER A 187 -4.75 9.77 -1.79
CA SER A 187 -4.72 11.16 -2.24
C SER A 187 -3.29 11.72 -2.31
N ARG A 188 -2.39 11.31 -1.40
CA ARG A 188 -0.97 11.68 -1.45
C ARG A 188 -0.25 11.15 -2.68
N ILE A 189 -0.61 9.93 -3.11
CA ILE A 189 0.03 9.29 -4.27
C ILE A 189 -0.60 9.79 -5.57
N LEU A 190 -1.89 10.11 -5.58
CA LEU A 190 -2.61 10.47 -6.80
C LEU A 190 -2.74 11.97 -7.02
N CYS A 191 -2.44 12.87 -6.06
CA CYS A 191 -2.66 14.29 -6.24
C CYS A 191 -1.95 14.86 -7.49
N GLY A 192 -0.76 14.36 -7.81
CA GLY A 192 -0.02 14.75 -9.02
C GLY A 192 -0.76 14.37 -10.32
N LYS A 193 -1.43 13.20 -10.37
CA LYS A 193 -2.28 12.78 -11.49
C LYS A 193 -3.40 13.80 -11.78
N TYR A 194 -3.88 14.46 -10.74
CA TYR A 194 -4.96 15.44 -10.81
C TYR A 194 -4.50 16.91 -10.83
N GLY A 195 -3.20 17.17 -11.04
CA GLY A 195 -2.69 18.51 -11.28
C GLY A 195 -1.98 19.17 -10.10
N SER A 196 -1.78 18.48 -8.98
CA SER A 196 -0.95 18.99 -7.89
C SER A 196 0.50 19.16 -8.36
N PRO A 197 1.14 20.33 -8.14
CA PRO A 197 2.51 20.57 -8.58
C PRO A 197 3.54 19.68 -7.88
N PHE A 198 3.26 19.26 -6.65
CA PHE A 198 4.05 18.31 -5.89
C PHE A 198 3.23 17.68 -4.76
N THR A 199 3.75 16.60 -4.20
CA THR A 199 3.27 15.97 -2.96
C THR A 199 4.34 16.03 -1.88
N TYR A 200 3.99 15.63 -0.66
CA TYR A 200 4.92 15.59 0.46
C TYR A 200 5.30 14.16 0.85
N ALA A 201 6.60 13.94 1.08
CA ALA A 201 7.15 12.70 1.62
C ALA A 201 8.03 12.99 2.85
N THR A 202 8.34 11.95 3.62
CA THR A 202 9.32 12.01 4.71
C THR A 202 10.65 11.38 4.29
N PHE A 203 11.72 11.68 5.03
CA PHE A 203 13.05 11.10 4.80
C PHE A 203 13.03 9.56 4.95
N SER A 204 12.38 9.05 5.98
CA SER A 204 12.16 7.62 6.26
C SER A 204 10.87 7.44 7.06
N ARG A 205 10.32 6.24 7.13
CA ARG A 205 9.09 5.94 7.90
C ARG A 205 9.21 6.32 9.38
N GLU A 206 10.37 6.08 10.01
CA GLU A 206 10.62 6.44 11.41
C GLU A 206 10.58 7.95 11.68
N ARG A 207 10.51 8.78 10.64
CA ARG A 207 10.51 10.24 10.69
C ARG A 207 9.25 10.84 10.13
N GLU A 208 8.19 10.10 10.21
CA GLU A 208 6.86 10.58 9.88
C GLU A 208 6.53 11.85 10.71
N MET A 209 6.08 12.88 10.01
CA MET A 209 5.71 14.17 10.62
C MET A 209 4.20 14.39 10.63
N ALA A 210 3.47 13.60 9.87
CA ALA A 210 2.01 13.64 9.79
C ALA A 210 1.47 12.25 9.44
N PRO A 211 0.32 11.82 10.00
CA PRO A 211 -0.25 10.50 9.79
C PRO A 211 -0.41 10.14 8.30
N GLY A 212 0.01 8.92 7.94
CA GLY A 212 -0.06 8.41 6.56
C GLY A 212 0.99 8.99 5.61
N GLN A 213 2.04 9.62 6.11
CA GLN A 213 3.13 10.12 5.30
C GLN A 213 4.05 8.97 4.85
N LEU A 214 4.31 8.89 3.54
CA LEU A 214 5.18 7.88 2.95
C LEU A 214 6.64 8.36 2.92
N ALA A 215 7.58 7.40 2.98
CA ALA A 215 8.98 7.70 2.80
C ALA A 215 9.30 8.06 1.33
N PHE A 216 10.30 8.92 1.10
CA PHE A 216 10.76 9.29 -0.23
C PHE A 216 11.12 8.06 -1.08
N SER A 217 11.79 7.08 -0.47
CA SER A 217 12.11 5.81 -1.13
C SER A 217 10.87 5.00 -1.56
N GLU A 218 9.77 5.05 -0.79
CA GLU A 218 8.54 4.38 -1.18
C GLU A 218 7.87 5.09 -2.36
N MET A 219 7.80 6.43 -2.30
CA MET A 219 7.22 7.24 -3.37
C MET A 219 7.97 7.05 -4.70
N THR A 220 9.31 6.95 -4.66
CA THR A 220 10.14 6.82 -5.86
C THR A 220 10.32 5.37 -6.33
N GLN A 221 10.56 4.43 -5.40
CA GLN A 221 10.93 3.06 -5.77
C GLN A 221 9.72 2.12 -5.93
N ILE A 222 8.66 2.34 -5.14
CA ILE A 222 7.44 1.53 -5.23
C ILE A 222 6.44 2.18 -6.18
N TYR A 223 6.01 3.42 -5.87
CA TYR A 223 4.91 4.06 -6.60
C TYR A 223 5.36 4.78 -7.87
N ARG A 224 6.66 5.10 -8.02
CA ARG A 224 7.19 5.85 -9.18
C ARG A 224 6.39 7.13 -9.40
N TYR A 225 6.23 7.90 -8.33
CA TYR A 225 5.36 9.08 -8.31
C TYR A 225 5.63 10.06 -9.48
N ASP A 226 6.89 10.23 -9.85
CA ASP A 226 7.36 11.05 -10.97
C ASP A 226 6.85 10.57 -12.35
N GLN A 227 6.33 9.34 -12.44
CA GLN A 227 5.83 8.74 -13.67
C GLN A 227 4.30 8.63 -13.69
N ILE A 228 3.62 8.99 -12.59
CA ILE A 228 2.15 8.98 -12.53
C ILE A 228 1.63 10.21 -13.28
N GLY A 229 1.10 9.99 -14.48
CA GLY A 229 0.48 11.02 -15.31
C GLY A 229 -1.06 11.00 -15.26
N PRO A 230 -1.72 11.94 -15.95
CA PRO A 230 -3.18 12.01 -16.00
C PRO A 230 -3.84 10.72 -16.51
N GLU A 231 -3.21 10.03 -17.45
CA GLU A 231 -3.75 8.83 -18.10
C GLU A 231 -3.30 7.52 -17.43
N THR A 232 -2.39 7.58 -16.45
CA THR A 232 -1.88 6.38 -15.77
C THR A 232 -3.02 5.56 -15.18
N PRO A 233 -3.22 4.29 -15.58
CA PRO A 233 -4.23 3.40 -15.02
C PRO A 233 -4.00 3.14 -13.53
N VAL A 234 -5.09 3.11 -12.77
CA VAL A 234 -5.07 2.85 -11.33
C VAL A 234 -5.57 1.45 -11.05
N TYR A 235 -4.84 0.72 -10.23
CA TYR A 235 -5.17 -0.60 -9.69
C TYR A 235 -5.00 -0.58 -8.17
N GLY A 236 -5.46 -1.62 -7.49
CA GLY A 236 -5.14 -1.68 -6.07
C GLY A 236 -5.63 -2.91 -5.32
N VAL A 237 -5.38 -2.91 -4.03
CA VAL A 237 -5.90 -3.91 -3.10
C VAL A 237 -6.86 -3.26 -2.11
N ILE A 238 -8.04 -3.88 -1.94
CA ILE A 238 -9.07 -3.48 -0.97
C ILE A 238 -9.04 -4.41 0.24
N GLY A 239 -9.08 -3.83 1.44
CA GLY A 239 -9.15 -4.56 2.70
C GLY A 239 -9.34 -3.64 3.90
N ASP A 240 -9.56 -4.22 5.09
CA ASP A 240 -9.59 -3.50 6.36
C ASP A 240 -9.15 -4.43 7.51
N PRO A 241 -7.95 -4.22 8.06
CA PRO A 241 -6.90 -3.26 7.68
C PRO A 241 -6.15 -3.63 6.39
N ILE A 242 -5.44 -2.67 5.76
CA ILE A 242 -4.72 -2.89 4.50
C ILE A 242 -3.28 -2.33 4.48
N ALA A 243 -2.91 -1.52 5.46
CA ALA A 243 -1.64 -0.78 5.49
C ALA A 243 -0.37 -1.67 5.37
N HIS A 244 -0.45 -2.93 5.79
CA HIS A 244 0.68 -3.87 5.76
C HIS A 244 0.68 -4.81 4.55
N SER A 245 -0.21 -4.60 3.58
CA SER A 245 -0.25 -5.41 2.36
C SER A 245 1.03 -5.24 1.53
N LEU A 246 1.61 -6.35 1.10
CA LEU A 246 2.76 -6.38 0.20
C LEU A 246 2.35 -6.40 -1.29
N SER A 247 1.05 -6.44 -1.59
CA SER A 247 0.54 -6.41 -2.96
C SER A 247 0.97 -5.14 -3.72
N PRO A 248 0.92 -3.92 -3.15
CA PRO A 248 1.43 -2.73 -3.84
C PRO A 248 2.90 -2.85 -4.24
N LEU A 249 3.74 -3.42 -3.36
CA LEU A 249 5.15 -3.61 -3.64
C LEU A 249 5.38 -4.53 -4.86
N ILE A 250 4.75 -5.71 -4.89
CA ILE A 250 5.02 -6.69 -5.94
C ILE A 250 4.39 -6.31 -7.29
N HIS A 251 3.17 -5.73 -7.29
CA HIS A 251 2.51 -5.30 -8.53
C HIS A 251 3.20 -4.09 -9.18
N ASN A 252 3.56 -3.06 -8.40
CA ASN A 252 4.26 -1.90 -8.95
C ASN A 252 5.65 -2.27 -9.48
N ILE A 253 6.38 -3.19 -8.83
CA ILE A 253 7.66 -3.67 -9.35
C ILE A 253 7.46 -4.51 -10.63
N ALA A 254 6.39 -5.31 -10.73
CA ALA A 254 6.05 -6.03 -11.96
C ALA A 254 5.70 -5.05 -13.10
N PHE A 255 4.88 -4.02 -12.87
CA PHE A 255 4.62 -2.97 -13.85
C PHE A 255 5.92 -2.30 -14.33
N ARG A 256 6.82 -1.99 -13.39
CA ARG A 256 8.13 -1.40 -13.72
C ARG A 256 8.98 -2.34 -14.58
N HIS A 257 9.03 -3.63 -14.23
CA HIS A 257 9.79 -4.63 -14.99
C HIS A 257 9.32 -4.71 -16.44
N ASP A 258 8.00 -4.76 -16.63
CA ASP A 258 7.38 -4.90 -17.96
C ASP A 258 7.20 -3.55 -18.69
N LYS A 259 7.69 -2.45 -18.09
CA LYS A 259 7.58 -1.08 -18.60
C LYS A 259 6.12 -0.68 -18.89
N LEU A 260 5.20 -1.15 -18.06
CA LEU A 260 3.79 -0.77 -18.13
C LEU A 260 3.58 0.54 -17.38
N ASP A 261 2.75 1.41 -17.98
CA ASP A 261 2.15 2.51 -17.25
C ASP A 261 1.05 1.95 -16.35
N GLY A 262 1.09 2.27 -15.08
CA GLY A 262 0.13 1.80 -14.09
C GLY A 262 0.62 2.02 -12.66
N VAL A 263 -0.30 2.28 -11.76
CA VAL A 263 -0.02 2.40 -10.33
C VAL A 263 -0.97 1.51 -9.53
N TYR A 264 -0.41 0.76 -8.59
CA TYR A 264 -1.16 -0.14 -7.74
C TYR A 264 -1.12 0.34 -6.29
N LEU A 265 -2.29 0.58 -5.68
CA LEU A 265 -2.46 1.30 -4.42
C LEU A 265 -3.14 0.44 -3.33
N PRO A 266 -2.88 0.73 -2.04
CA PRO A 266 -3.66 0.17 -0.95
C PRO A 266 -4.91 1.04 -0.73
N PHE A 267 -6.10 0.42 -0.81
CA PHE A 267 -7.39 1.07 -0.55
C PHE A 267 -7.97 0.51 0.75
N ARG A 268 -7.93 1.29 1.82
CA ARG A 268 -8.67 0.93 3.02
C ARG A 268 -10.16 1.16 2.78
N VAL A 269 -10.96 0.11 2.94
CA VAL A 269 -12.42 0.14 2.74
C VAL A 269 -13.09 -0.41 3.99
N PRO A 270 -13.96 0.34 4.68
CA PRO A 270 -14.67 -0.15 5.87
C PRO A 270 -15.54 -1.36 5.55
N LYS A 271 -15.64 -2.30 6.50
CA LYS A 271 -16.28 -3.60 6.32
C LYS A 271 -17.66 -3.54 5.66
N ASP A 272 -18.51 -2.62 6.11
CA ASP A 272 -19.93 -2.56 5.71
C ASP A 272 -20.20 -1.52 4.61
N ARG A 273 -19.15 -0.91 4.02
CA ARG A 273 -19.27 0.18 3.03
C ARG A 273 -18.62 -0.14 1.69
N LEU A 274 -18.46 -1.43 1.32
CA LEU A 274 -17.75 -1.80 0.10
C LEU A 274 -18.39 -1.18 -1.14
N GLU A 275 -19.67 -1.43 -1.39
CA GLU A 275 -20.36 -0.98 -2.60
C GLU A 275 -20.40 0.55 -2.71
N GLU A 276 -20.72 1.23 -1.63
CA GLU A 276 -20.71 2.69 -1.55
C GLU A 276 -19.33 3.27 -1.87
N THR A 277 -18.28 2.70 -1.23
CA THR A 277 -16.91 3.15 -1.45
C THR A 277 -16.43 2.90 -2.88
N LEU A 278 -16.77 1.76 -3.48
CA LEU A 278 -16.41 1.50 -4.88
C LEU A 278 -17.10 2.47 -5.86
N LYS A 279 -18.32 2.91 -5.54
CA LYS A 279 -18.99 3.98 -6.30
C LYS A 279 -18.29 5.34 -6.13
N GLU A 280 -17.86 5.68 -4.91
CA GLU A 280 -17.04 6.88 -4.69
C GLU A 280 -15.74 6.83 -5.51
N PHE A 281 -15.11 5.66 -5.62
CA PHE A 281 -13.87 5.43 -6.37
C PHE A 281 -14.03 5.42 -7.89
N GLU A 282 -15.24 5.50 -8.45
CA GLU A 282 -15.46 5.65 -9.90
C GLU A 282 -14.70 6.85 -10.47
N PHE A 283 -14.56 7.95 -9.69
CA PHE A 283 -13.74 9.10 -10.08
C PHE A 283 -12.28 8.74 -10.38
N LEU A 284 -11.71 7.77 -9.68
CA LEU A 284 -10.34 7.31 -9.89
C LEU A 284 -10.17 6.46 -11.15
N ASN A 285 -11.26 5.99 -11.73
CA ASN A 285 -11.30 5.05 -12.88
C ASN A 285 -10.41 3.83 -12.65
N VAL A 286 -10.54 3.19 -11.48
CA VAL A 286 -9.75 1.99 -11.15
C VAL A 286 -10.10 0.86 -12.11
N GLN A 287 -9.09 0.17 -12.64
CA GLN A 287 -9.23 -0.88 -13.63
C GLN A 287 -9.30 -2.28 -13.02
N GLY A 288 -8.79 -2.45 -11.80
CA GLY A 288 -8.84 -3.73 -11.10
C GLY A 288 -8.48 -3.65 -9.63
N TYR A 289 -9.09 -4.53 -8.85
CA TYR A 289 -8.82 -4.66 -7.41
C TYR A 289 -8.48 -6.10 -7.04
N SER A 290 -7.40 -6.29 -6.31
CA SER A 290 -7.27 -7.44 -5.43
C SER A 290 -8.14 -7.23 -4.19
N VAL A 291 -8.78 -8.27 -3.70
CA VAL A 291 -9.72 -8.17 -2.58
C VAL A 291 -9.31 -9.12 -1.47
N THR A 292 -9.12 -8.56 -0.26
CA THR A 292 -8.84 -9.35 0.94
C THR A 292 -9.91 -9.15 2.01
N ILE A 293 -9.65 -9.66 3.20
CA ILE A 293 -10.57 -9.56 4.34
C ILE A 293 -10.92 -8.08 4.61
N PRO A 294 -12.19 -7.77 4.88
CA PRO A 294 -13.35 -8.67 5.01
C PRO A 294 -14.24 -8.75 3.75
N HIS A 295 -13.78 -8.34 2.59
CA HIS A 295 -14.60 -7.96 1.43
C HIS A 295 -14.83 -9.04 0.38
N LYS A 296 -14.26 -10.26 0.50
CA LYS A 296 -14.32 -11.30 -0.55
C LYS A 296 -15.75 -11.74 -0.94
N GLU A 297 -16.68 -11.81 0.03
CA GLU A 297 -18.09 -12.10 -0.25
C GLU A 297 -18.79 -10.91 -0.91
N GLY A 298 -18.51 -9.69 -0.42
CA GLY A 298 -19.07 -8.45 -0.98
C GLY A 298 -18.62 -8.20 -2.42
N ALA A 299 -17.36 -8.52 -2.74
CA ALA A 299 -16.81 -8.38 -4.08
C ALA A 299 -17.54 -9.26 -5.10
N LEU A 300 -17.84 -10.52 -4.73
CA LEU A 300 -18.64 -11.39 -5.60
C LEU A 300 -20.04 -10.83 -5.86
N LYS A 301 -20.68 -10.22 -4.86
CA LYS A 301 -22.02 -9.63 -5.00
C LYS A 301 -22.00 -8.33 -5.82
N PHE A 302 -20.92 -7.56 -5.71
CA PHE A 302 -20.77 -6.29 -6.43
C PHE A 302 -20.56 -6.47 -7.94
N ALA A 303 -19.91 -7.56 -8.35
CA ALA A 303 -19.59 -7.80 -9.75
C ALA A 303 -20.83 -8.12 -10.61
N GLY A 304 -20.84 -7.64 -11.85
CA GLY A 304 -21.89 -7.97 -12.82
C GLY A 304 -21.83 -9.42 -13.33
N ALA A 305 -20.63 -10.03 -13.29
CA ALA A 305 -20.44 -11.44 -13.64
C ALA A 305 -19.28 -12.05 -12.83
N ALA A 306 -19.26 -13.38 -12.72
CA ALA A 306 -18.24 -14.12 -12.01
C ALA A 306 -18.02 -15.50 -12.64
N ASP A 307 -16.81 -16.03 -12.48
CA ASP A 307 -16.51 -17.41 -12.90
C ASP A 307 -17.21 -18.45 -12.01
N GLN A 308 -17.26 -19.69 -12.51
CA GLN A 308 -17.96 -20.78 -11.83
C GLN A 308 -17.32 -21.10 -10.48
N ALA A 309 -16.00 -21.02 -10.36
CA ALA A 309 -15.28 -21.28 -9.12
C ALA A 309 -15.70 -20.26 -8.04
N SER A 310 -15.67 -18.95 -8.34
CA SER A 310 -16.11 -17.90 -7.42
C SER A 310 -17.56 -18.08 -6.98
N LYS A 311 -18.46 -18.43 -7.91
CA LYS A 311 -19.88 -18.67 -7.62
C LYS A 311 -20.06 -19.86 -6.66
N THR A 312 -19.37 -20.95 -6.91
CA THR A 312 -19.44 -22.17 -6.05
C THR A 312 -18.87 -21.89 -4.66
N MET A 313 -17.76 -21.14 -4.57
CA MET A 313 -17.14 -20.81 -3.29
C MET A 313 -17.85 -19.68 -2.53
N GLY A 314 -18.67 -18.89 -3.20
CA GLY A 314 -19.34 -17.73 -2.60
C GLY A 314 -18.41 -16.55 -2.30
N VAL A 315 -17.18 -16.53 -2.84
CA VAL A 315 -16.15 -15.51 -2.58
C VAL A 315 -15.31 -15.21 -3.82
N ALA A 316 -14.87 -13.96 -3.95
CA ALA A 316 -13.90 -13.52 -4.95
C ALA A 316 -12.77 -12.73 -4.30
N ASN A 317 -11.54 -12.93 -4.77
CA ASN A 317 -10.38 -12.15 -4.33
C ASN A 317 -9.89 -11.15 -5.38
N THR A 318 -10.60 -11.04 -6.51
CA THR A 318 -10.23 -10.18 -7.65
C THR A 318 -11.48 -9.60 -8.29
N LEU A 319 -11.46 -8.29 -8.50
CA LEU A 319 -12.39 -7.55 -9.35
C LEU A 319 -11.59 -6.92 -10.49
N TYR A 320 -12.05 -7.05 -11.72
CA TYR A 320 -11.42 -6.40 -12.87
C TYR A 320 -12.51 -6.00 -13.89
N LYS A 321 -12.21 -4.99 -14.70
CA LYS A 321 -13.10 -4.56 -15.77
C LYS A 321 -12.79 -5.34 -17.05
N ASP A 322 -13.83 -5.83 -17.71
CA ASP A 322 -13.71 -6.40 -19.05
C ASP A 322 -13.66 -5.31 -20.13
N ASP A 323 -13.58 -5.73 -21.39
CA ASP A 323 -13.55 -4.82 -22.56
C ASP A 323 -14.82 -3.96 -22.69
N GLN A 324 -15.92 -4.35 -22.03
CA GLN A 324 -17.19 -3.60 -21.98
C GLN A 324 -17.29 -2.71 -20.74
N ASN A 325 -16.20 -2.59 -19.95
CA ASN A 325 -16.14 -1.84 -18.70
C ASN A 325 -17.08 -2.38 -17.60
N VAL A 326 -17.41 -3.67 -17.65
CA VAL A 326 -18.25 -4.36 -16.67
C VAL A 326 -17.35 -5.06 -15.65
N TRP A 327 -17.67 -4.90 -14.37
CA TRP A 327 -16.94 -5.56 -13.30
C TRP A 327 -17.14 -7.07 -13.32
N GLN A 328 -16.04 -7.79 -13.42
CA GLN A 328 -15.94 -9.24 -13.35
C GLN A 328 -15.32 -9.63 -11.99
N ALA A 329 -15.83 -10.70 -11.38
CA ALA A 329 -15.25 -11.27 -10.17
C ALA A 329 -14.58 -12.61 -10.44
N ARG A 330 -13.39 -12.82 -9.82
CA ARG A 330 -12.63 -14.07 -9.91
C ARG A 330 -11.96 -14.43 -8.60
N ASN A 331 -11.70 -15.73 -8.40
CA ASN A 331 -10.94 -16.19 -7.24
C ASN A 331 -9.62 -16.82 -7.69
N THR A 332 -8.54 -16.03 -7.64
CA THR A 332 -7.20 -16.49 -8.02
C THR A 332 -6.48 -17.25 -6.90
N ASP A 333 -7.01 -17.27 -5.66
CA ASP A 333 -6.46 -18.08 -4.56
C ASP A 333 -6.62 -19.58 -4.83
N TYR A 334 -7.72 -19.96 -5.48
CA TYR A 334 -8.04 -21.35 -5.82
C TYR A 334 -6.94 -21.98 -6.69
N ASP A 335 -6.72 -21.41 -7.88
CA ASP A 335 -5.72 -21.92 -8.81
C ASP A 335 -4.31 -21.84 -8.24
N ALA A 336 -3.98 -20.72 -7.57
CA ALA A 336 -2.66 -20.51 -6.96
C ALA A 336 -2.32 -21.55 -5.89
N ALA A 337 -3.30 -21.97 -5.09
CA ALA A 337 -3.08 -23.00 -4.08
C ALA A 337 -2.83 -24.36 -4.70
N LEU A 338 -3.66 -24.77 -5.67
CA LEU A 338 -3.50 -26.04 -6.37
C LEU A 338 -2.17 -26.12 -7.10
N ASP A 339 -1.80 -25.09 -7.83
CA ASP A 339 -0.52 -25.03 -8.55
C ASP A 339 0.68 -25.05 -7.60
N SER A 340 0.51 -24.49 -6.39
CA SER A 340 1.56 -24.58 -5.35
C SER A 340 1.70 -25.99 -4.80
N ILE A 341 0.59 -26.71 -4.60
CA ILE A 341 0.59 -28.12 -4.18
C ILE A 341 1.17 -29.00 -5.27
N ARG A 342 0.73 -28.84 -6.53
CA ARG A 342 1.25 -29.58 -7.69
C ARG A 342 2.75 -29.41 -7.84
N LEU A 343 3.25 -28.18 -7.73
CA LEU A 343 4.69 -27.90 -7.76
C LEU A 343 5.45 -28.63 -6.64
N GLY A 344 4.86 -28.74 -5.45
CA GLY A 344 5.48 -29.45 -4.31
C GLY A 344 5.52 -30.96 -4.51
N LEU A 345 4.48 -31.54 -5.13
CA LEU A 345 4.38 -32.98 -5.41
C LEU A 345 5.24 -33.39 -6.62
N ASP A 346 5.16 -32.62 -7.71
CA ASP A 346 5.86 -32.84 -8.97
C ASP A 346 6.55 -31.57 -9.46
N PRO A 347 7.75 -31.24 -8.95
CA PRO A 347 8.48 -30.02 -9.33
C PRO A 347 8.91 -29.98 -10.81
N GLU A 348 9.01 -31.14 -11.44
CA GLU A 348 9.48 -31.27 -12.83
C GLU A 348 8.33 -31.38 -13.85
N GLY A 349 7.08 -31.47 -13.39
CA GLY A 349 5.90 -31.58 -14.25
C GLY A 349 5.85 -32.84 -15.09
N LYS A 350 6.37 -33.96 -14.56
CA LYS A 350 6.51 -35.25 -15.28
C LYS A 350 5.30 -36.17 -15.12
N ALA A 351 4.40 -35.89 -14.16
CA ALA A 351 3.22 -36.71 -13.94
C ALA A 351 2.26 -36.62 -15.14
N SER A 352 1.74 -37.76 -15.60
CA SER A 352 0.75 -37.84 -16.69
C SER A 352 -0.65 -37.36 -16.21
N ASP A 353 -0.91 -37.54 -14.93
CA ASP A 353 -2.19 -37.22 -14.27
C ASP A 353 -2.01 -36.14 -13.20
N ASP A 354 -3.09 -35.59 -12.67
CA ASP A 354 -3.01 -34.60 -11.59
C ASP A 354 -2.36 -35.25 -10.34
N PRO A 355 -1.21 -34.72 -9.87
CA PRO A 355 -0.49 -35.33 -8.76
C PRO A 355 -1.27 -35.26 -7.42
N ILE A 356 -2.40 -34.53 -7.35
CA ILE A 356 -3.30 -34.47 -6.19
C ILE A 356 -4.31 -35.63 -6.22
N ASP A 357 -4.57 -36.23 -7.37
CA ASP A 357 -5.57 -37.30 -7.51
C ASP A 357 -5.26 -38.48 -6.58
N GLY A 358 -6.28 -38.96 -5.86
CA GLY A 358 -6.19 -40.03 -4.88
C GLY A 358 -5.42 -39.73 -3.59
N LYS A 359 -4.82 -38.54 -3.42
CA LYS A 359 -4.07 -38.17 -2.21
C LYS A 359 -4.96 -37.90 -1.01
N GLN A 360 -4.54 -38.37 0.18
CA GLN A 360 -5.17 -38.06 1.46
C GLN A 360 -4.70 -36.71 1.96
N VAL A 361 -5.60 -35.74 2.10
CA VAL A 361 -5.25 -34.35 2.42
C VAL A 361 -5.89 -33.92 3.74
N LEU A 362 -5.07 -33.43 4.67
CA LEU A 362 -5.54 -32.76 5.88
C LEU A 362 -5.44 -31.24 5.70
N LEU A 363 -6.58 -30.56 5.79
CA LEU A 363 -6.68 -29.10 5.75
C LEU A 363 -6.97 -28.54 7.15
N LEU A 364 -6.03 -27.75 7.67
CA LEU A 364 -6.15 -27.04 8.94
C LEU A 364 -6.75 -25.66 8.69
N GLY A 365 -7.91 -25.37 9.28
CA GLY A 365 -8.60 -24.09 9.17
C GLY A 365 -9.92 -24.17 8.42
N ALA A 366 -10.79 -23.19 8.67
CA ALA A 366 -12.12 -23.06 8.05
C ALA A 366 -12.44 -21.61 7.64
N GLY A 367 -11.44 -20.90 7.15
CA GLY A 367 -11.55 -19.54 6.60
C GLY A 367 -11.79 -19.54 5.08
N GLY A 368 -11.87 -18.35 4.48
CA GLY A 368 -12.08 -18.18 3.03
C GLY A 368 -10.99 -18.84 2.18
N VAL A 369 -9.72 -18.78 2.62
CA VAL A 369 -8.61 -19.47 1.94
C VAL A 369 -8.76 -20.98 2.03
N SER A 370 -9.09 -21.52 3.22
CA SER A 370 -9.32 -22.95 3.40
C SER A 370 -10.48 -23.48 2.55
N ARG A 371 -11.55 -22.68 2.39
CA ARG A 371 -12.68 -23.03 1.50
C ARG A 371 -12.23 -23.18 0.05
N ALA A 372 -11.45 -22.22 -0.45
CA ALA A 372 -10.92 -22.24 -1.81
C ALA A 372 -9.99 -23.44 -2.04
N ILE A 373 -9.05 -23.68 -1.13
CA ILE A 373 -8.12 -24.80 -1.19
C ILE A 373 -8.86 -26.13 -1.12
N GLY A 374 -9.80 -26.27 -0.18
CA GLY A 374 -10.57 -27.51 -0.01
C GLY A 374 -11.40 -27.88 -1.23
N ALA A 375 -12.11 -26.90 -1.83
CA ALA A 375 -12.85 -27.09 -3.06
C ALA A 375 -11.91 -27.53 -4.22
N GLY A 376 -10.73 -26.92 -4.29
CA GLY A 376 -9.73 -27.24 -5.30
C GLY A 376 -9.21 -28.68 -5.18
N ILE A 377 -8.88 -29.09 -3.97
CA ILE A 377 -8.38 -30.45 -3.69
C ILE A 377 -9.42 -31.51 -4.10
N ILE A 378 -10.69 -31.29 -3.75
CA ILE A 378 -11.78 -32.22 -4.11
C ILE A 378 -11.95 -32.28 -5.63
N ASN A 379 -11.94 -31.13 -6.33
CA ASN A 379 -12.06 -31.08 -7.77
C ASN A 379 -10.87 -31.73 -8.49
N ALA A 380 -9.70 -31.75 -7.86
CA ALA A 380 -8.49 -32.44 -8.36
C ALA A 380 -8.45 -33.94 -7.98
N GLY A 381 -9.52 -34.50 -7.41
CA GLY A 381 -9.60 -35.93 -7.04
C GLY A 381 -9.00 -36.29 -5.69
N GLY A 382 -8.53 -35.32 -4.90
CA GLY A 382 -7.97 -35.56 -3.57
C GLY A 382 -9.03 -35.88 -2.52
N ALA A 383 -8.73 -36.79 -1.60
CA ALA A 383 -9.59 -37.15 -0.45
C ALA A 383 -9.34 -36.17 0.71
N LEU A 384 -10.24 -35.21 0.90
CA LEU A 384 -10.10 -34.14 1.86
C LEU A 384 -10.64 -34.48 3.25
N THR A 385 -9.87 -34.20 4.29
CA THR A 385 -10.29 -34.11 5.68
C THR A 385 -10.06 -32.69 6.20
N VAL A 386 -11.09 -32.05 6.74
CA VAL A 386 -11.02 -30.72 7.33
C VAL A 386 -10.94 -30.80 8.85
N THR A 387 -10.13 -29.94 9.45
CA THR A 387 -10.14 -29.71 10.91
C THR A 387 -10.02 -28.21 11.21
N ASN A 388 -10.61 -27.76 12.30
CA ASN A 388 -10.51 -26.37 12.74
C ASN A 388 -10.66 -26.28 14.26
N ARG A 389 -9.97 -25.32 14.90
CA ARG A 389 -10.06 -25.06 16.36
C ARG A 389 -11.52 -24.84 16.82
N SER A 390 -12.32 -24.11 16.03
CA SER A 390 -13.78 -24.06 16.25
C SER A 390 -14.42 -25.25 15.53
N ARG A 391 -14.86 -26.25 16.31
CA ARG A 391 -15.49 -27.46 15.79
C ARG A 391 -16.65 -27.14 14.84
N VAL A 392 -17.55 -26.23 15.25
CA VAL A 392 -18.74 -25.84 14.46
C VAL A 392 -18.34 -25.31 13.07
N ARG A 393 -17.27 -24.48 12.99
CA ARG A 393 -16.80 -23.98 11.70
C ARG A 393 -16.17 -25.07 10.84
N GLY A 394 -15.43 -26.00 11.46
CA GLY A 394 -14.82 -27.14 10.77
C GLY A 394 -15.88 -28.07 10.18
N GLU A 395 -16.87 -28.48 10.99
CA GLU A 395 -17.99 -29.32 10.58
C GLU A 395 -18.81 -28.68 9.45
N ARG A 396 -19.11 -27.37 9.58
CA ARG A 396 -19.82 -26.64 8.53
C ARG A 396 -19.06 -26.61 7.21
N LEU A 397 -17.76 -26.32 7.25
CA LEU A 397 -16.94 -26.32 6.02
C LEU A 397 -16.88 -27.72 5.39
N ALA A 398 -16.72 -28.78 6.20
CA ALA A 398 -16.71 -30.14 5.69
C ALA A 398 -18.06 -30.54 5.06
N GLN A 399 -19.16 -30.13 5.68
CA GLN A 399 -20.53 -30.34 5.14
C GLN A 399 -20.73 -29.59 3.82
N ASP A 400 -20.32 -28.29 3.77
CA ASP A 400 -20.44 -27.45 2.58
C ASP A 400 -19.62 -28.02 1.40
N LEU A 401 -18.47 -28.65 1.68
CA LEU A 401 -17.58 -29.26 0.69
C LEU A 401 -17.86 -30.75 0.42
N GLY A 402 -18.73 -31.39 1.19
CA GLY A 402 -19.02 -32.81 1.05
C GLY A 402 -17.83 -33.71 1.40
N CYS A 403 -16.99 -33.35 2.38
CA CYS A 403 -15.79 -34.08 2.76
C CYS A 403 -15.74 -34.51 4.23
N ALA A 404 -14.69 -35.24 4.63
CA ALA A 404 -14.51 -35.71 6.00
C ALA A 404 -14.15 -34.57 6.96
N HIS A 405 -14.51 -34.73 8.24
CA HIS A 405 -14.12 -33.85 9.34
C HIS A 405 -13.45 -34.65 10.45
N THR A 406 -12.38 -34.07 11.02
CA THR A 406 -11.78 -34.57 12.26
C THR A 406 -11.70 -33.46 13.31
N THR A 407 -11.73 -33.81 14.59
CA THR A 407 -11.58 -32.80 15.65
C THR A 407 -10.14 -32.24 15.68
N TRP A 408 -9.98 -31.07 16.26
CA TRP A 408 -8.65 -30.42 16.36
C TRP A 408 -7.67 -31.27 17.17
N GLU A 409 -8.15 -31.97 18.19
CA GLU A 409 -7.37 -32.85 19.06
C GLU A 409 -6.89 -34.11 18.31
N ASN A 410 -7.70 -34.63 17.40
CA ASN A 410 -7.43 -35.87 16.66
C ASN A 410 -6.76 -35.63 15.29
N ARG A 411 -6.37 -34.38 14.96
CA ARG A 411 -5.80 -34.05 13.65
C ARG A 411 -4.51 -34.81 13.29
N GLY A 412 -3.78 -35.32 14.28
CA GLY A 412 -2.56 -36.10 14.07
C GLY A 412 -2.78 -37.63 14.03
N SER A 413 -4.02 -38.13 14.15
CA SER A 413 -4.27 -39.58 14.24
C SER A 413 -4.48 -40.27 12.88
N GLY A 414 -4.64 -39.49 11.79
CA GLY A 414 -4.79 -40.02 10.43
C GLY A 414 -3.45 -40.11 9.69
N HIS A 415 -3.43 -40.90 8.62
CA HIS A 415 -2.34 -40.92 7.66
C HIS A 415 -2.70 -39.98 6.49
N TYR A 416 -1.87 -38.98 6.21
CA TYR A 416 -2.11 -37.98 5.18
C TYR A 416 -0.87 -37.82 4.29
N ASP A 417 -1.07 -37.78 2.98
CA ASP A 417 -0.02 -37.49 2.00
C ASP A 417 0.32 -35.99 1.97
N ILE A 418 -0.71 -35.15 2.24
CA ILE A 418 -0.58 -33.69 2.15
C ILE A 418 -1.18 -33.05 3.42
N LEU A 419 -0.40 -32.20 4.06
CA LEU A 419 -0.84 -31.33 5.14
C LEU A 419 -0.90 -29.89 4.65
N VAL A 420 -2.05 -29.22 4.78
CA VAL A 420 -2.23 -27.81 4.41
C VAL A 420 -2.57 -26.98 5.63
N ASN A 421 -1.74 -25.99 5.95
CA ASN A 421 -2.08 -24.96 6.92
C ASN A 421 -2.81 -23.79 6.25
N GLY A 422 -4.14 -23.73 6.39
CA GLY A 422 -4.99 -22.61 5.97
C GLY A 422 -5.36 -21.67 7.14
N THR A 423 -4.64 -21.76 8.27
CA THR A 423 -4.80 -20.88 9.44
C THR A 423 -3.74 -19.78 9.46
N SER A 424 -3.89 -18.80 10.35
CA SER A 424 -2.89 -17.78 10.63
C SER A 424 -1.86 -18.20 11.69
N VAL A 425 -1.88 -19.45 12.16
CA VAL A 425 -0.92 -19.92 13.19
C VAL A 425 0.48 -19.99 12.57
N GLY A 426 1.43 -19.38 13.25
CA GLY A 426 2.82 -19.24 12.76
C GLY A 426 3.11 -17.94 12.01
N MET A 427 2.07 -17.11 11.76
CA MET A 427 2.22 -15.77 11.17
C MET A 427 2.74 -14.76 12.19
N HIS A 428 3.54 -13.80 11.74
CA HIS A 428 3.96 -12.67 12.57
C HIS A 428 2.75 -11.95 13.22
N PRO A 429 2.79 -11.57 14.54
CA PRO A 429 3.95 -11.67 15.44
C PRO A 429 4.17 -13.04 16.10
N ASN A 430 3.22 -13.98 16.00
CA ASN A 430 3.22 -15.26 16.70
C ASN A 430 4.03 -16.35 15.96
N VAL A 431 5.25 -16.01 15.56
CA VAL A 431 6.11 -16.86 14.69
C VAL A 431 6.59 -18.17 15.32
N ASN A 432 6.47 -18.29 16.64
CA ASN A 432 6.89 -19.47 17.42
C ASN A 432 5.77 -20.50 17.65
N GLU A 433 4.62 -20.30 16.99
CA GLU A 433 3.49 -21.22 17.06
C GLU A 433 3.45 -22.14 15.84
N THR A 434 2.95 -23.38 16.03
CA THR A 434 2.69 -24.32 14.95
C THR A 434 1.31 -24.95 15.12
N PRO A 435 0.52 -25.12 14.05
CA PRO A 435 -0.81 -25.71 14.15
C PRO A 435 -0.78 -27.25 14.18
N PHE A 436 0.39 -27.88 13.92
CA PHE A 436 0.54 -29.34 13.83
C PHE A 436 1.80 -29.77 14.55
N ALA A 437 1.71 -30.79 15.38
CA ALA A 437 2.83 -31.25 16.20
C ALA A 437 3.85 -32.06 15.37
N GLN A 438 5.13 -31.78 15.59
CA GLN A 438 6.25 -32.34 14.82
C GLN A 438 6.28 -33.88 14.78
N ASN A 439 5.83 -34.55 15.87
CA ASN A 439 5.83 -36.01 15.97
C ASN A 439 4.82 -36.72 15.05
N PHE A 440 3.87 -35.97 14.49
CA PHE A 440 2.90 -36.49 13.51
C PHE A 440 3.33 -36.23 12.04
N LEU A 441 4.44 -35.52 11.81
CA LEU A 441 4.98 -35.28 10.48
C LEU A 441 5.75 -36.53 10.01
N LEU A 442 5.36 -37.06 8.85
CA LEU A 442 5.98 -38.23 8.21
C LEU A 442 6.85 -37.75 7.04
N ASP A 443 7.92 -38.45 6.74
CA ASP A 443 8.95 -38.06 5.75
C ASP A 443 8.46 -38.07 4.29
N ASP A 444 7.38 -38.78 4.00
CA ASP A 444 6.72 -38.83 2.68
C ASP A 444 5.67 -37.74 2.47
N MET A 445 5.31 -36.98 3.51
CA MET A 445 4.31 -35.91 3.42
C MET A 445 4.79 -34.70 2.63
N LEU A 446 3.85 -34.06 1.90
CA LEU A 446 3.98 -32.67 1.48
C LEU A 446 3.33 -31.77 2.53
N VAL A 447 4.07 -30.79 3.06
CA VAL A 447 3.55 -29.78 3.97
C VAL A 447 3.48 -28.41 3.27
N PHE A 448 2.27 -27.93 3.04
CA PHE A 448 1.99 -26.63 2.47
C PHE A 448 1.49 -25.66 3.55
N ASP A 449 2.19 -24.57 3.75
CA ASP A 449 1.80 -23.52 4.69
C ASP A 449 1.39 -22.25 3.90
N THR A 450 0.14 -21.80 4.06
CA THR A 450 -0.33 -20.57 3.40
C THR A 450 0.19 -19.29 4.03
N VAL A 451 0.81 -19.37 5.20
CA VAL A 451 1.50 -18.25 5.83
C VAL A 451 2.75 -17.89 5.02
N TYR A 452 2.86 -16.63 4.64
CA TYR A 452 3.99 -16.10 3.86
C TYR A 452 4.93 -15.17 4.66
N ASN A 453 4.50 -14.69 5.82
CA ASN A 453 5.30 -13.86 6.72
C ASN A 453 5.30 -14.43 8.15
N PRO A 454 6.38 -15.10 8.57
CA PRO A 454 7.64 -15.34 7.85
C PRO A 454 7.50 -16.40 6.73
N GLU A 455 8.44 -16.41 5.75
CA GLU A 455 8.50 -17.47 4.72
C GLU A 455 8.78 -18.84 5.34
N ASN A 456 9.66 -18.90 6.34
CA ASN A 456 10.02 -20.11 7.05
C ASN A 456 9.32 -20.17 8.42
N THR A 457 8.05 -20.59 8.42
CA THR A 457 7.28 -20.80 9.65
C THR A 457 7.86 -21.94 10.49
N LEU A 458 7.48 -22.01 11.78
CA LEU A 458 7.88 -23.12 12.64
C LEU A 458 7.40 -24.47 12.07
N LEU A 459 6.19 -24.52 11.52
CA LEU A 459 5.66 -25.72 10.84
C LEU A 459 6.59 -26.19 9.72
N LEU A 460 6.99 -25.31 8.80
CA LEU A 460 7.86 -25.66 7.68
C LEU A 460 9.28 -26.06 8.11
N LYS A 461 9.81 -25.45 9.18
CA LYS A 461 11.11 -25.85 9.77
C LYS A 461 11.03 -27.27 10.30
N GLN A 462 10.02 -27.57 11.13
CA GLN A 462 9.80 -28.90 11.70
C GLN A 462 9.53 -29.97 10.62
N ALA A 463 8.79 -29.60 9.58
CA ALA A 463 8.56 -30.47 8.44
C ALA A 463 9.85 -30.88 7.73
N ARG A 464 10.75 -29.93 7.45
CA ARG A 464 12.07 -30.22 6.84
C ARG A 464 12.95 -31.08 7.73
N GLU A 465 12.95 -30.83 9.05
CA GLU A 465 13.67 -31.66 10.03
C GLU A 465 13.18 -33.12 10.05
N ARG A 466 11.89 -33.33 9.68
CA ARG A 466 11.30 -34.67 9.56
C ARG A 466 11.44 -35.28 8.15
N GLY A 467 12.09 -34.58 7.20
CA GLY A 467 12.27 -35.06 5.83
C GLY A 467 11.11 -34.78 4.88
N CYS A 468 10.06 -34.07 5.33
CA CYS A 468 8.90 -33.73 4.49
C CYS A 468 9.28 -32.82 3.32
N LYS A 469 8.58 -32.95 2.20
CA LYS A 469 8.55 -31.91 1.17
C LYS A 469 7.82 -30.68 1.70
N THR A 470 8.24 -29.47 1.34
CA THR A 470 7.61 -28.24 1.86
C THR A 470 7.33 -27.23 0.78
N VAL A 471 6.17 -26.58 0.86
CA VAL A 471 5.79 -25.42 0.05
C VAL A 471 5.42 -24.27 0.96
N SER A 472 6.01 -23.10 0.74
CA SER A 472 5.75 -21.90 1.53
C SER A 472 4.61 -21.07 0.94
N GLY A 473 3.96 -20.26 1.77
CA GLY A 473 2.90 -19.34 1.36
C GLY A 473 3.34 -18.29 0.35
N ILE A 474 4.66 -18.08 0.17
CA ILE A 474 5.19 -17.21 -0.89
C ILE A 474 4.76 -17.69 -2.27
N GLU A 475 4.79 -19.01 -2.54
CA GLU A 475 4.41 -19.54 -3.84
C GLU A 475 2.94 -19.24 -4.15
N MET A 476 2.03 -19.48 -3.20
CA MET A 476 0.63 -19.14 -3.38
C MET A 476 0.42 -17.63 -3.54
N PHE A 477 1.07 -16.81 -2.69
CA PHE A 477 0.95 -15.36 -2.75
C PHE A 477 1.39 -14.80 -4.11
N VAL A 478 2.50 -15.28 -4.65
CA VAL A 478 3.02 -14.83 -5.94
C VAL A 478 2.13 -15.31 -7.10
N ARG A 479 1.67 -16.57 -7.08
CA ARG A 479 0.83 -17.12 -8.14
C ARG A 479 -0.53 -16.46 -8.22
N GLN A 480 -1.20 -16.21 -7.07
CA GLN A 480 -2.47 -15.49 -7.08
C GLN A 480 -2.31 -14.05 -7.59
N ALA A 481 -1.21 -13.37 -7.19
CA ALA A 481 -0.93 -12.02 -7.67
C ALA A 481 -0.55 -12.00 -9.17
N ALA A 482 0.14 -13.03 -9.65
CA ALA A 482 0.43 -13.18 -11.07
C ALA A 482 -0.83 -13.39 -11.91
N ALA A 483 -1.77 -14.21 -11.42
CA ALA A 483 -3.08 -14.38 -12.08
C ALA A 483 -3.87 -13.05 -12.09
N GLN A 484 -3.85 -12.29 -11.00
CA GLN A 484 -4.44 -10.94 -10.94
C GLN A 484 -3.78 -10.00 -11.94
N TYR A 485 -2.45 -9.98 -11.99
CA TYR A 485 -1.69 -9.16 -12.94
C TYR A 485 -2.09 -9.46 -14.39
N LYS A 486 -2.24 -10.74 -14.76
CA LYS A 486 -2.70 -11.15 -16.09
C LYS A 486 -4.12 -10.66 -16.38
N LEU A 487 -5.04 -10.73 -15.41
CA LEU A 487 -6.40 -10.20 -15.54
C LEU A 487 -6.41 -8.67 -15.72
N PHE A 488 -5.52 -7.95 -15.03
CA PHE A 488 -5.43 -6.50 -15.07
C PHE A 488 -4.77 -5.97 -16.34
N THR A 489 -3.80 -6.70 -16.90
CA THR A 489 -2.91 -6.19 -17.96
C THR A 489 -2.99 -6.96 -19.27
N GLY A 490 -3.59 -8.14 -19.28
CA GLY A 490 -3.55 -9.08 -20.40
C GLY A 490 -2.19 -9.75 -20.62
N LYS A 491 -1.17 -9.49 -19.78
CA LYS A 491 0.19 -9.99 -19.92
C LYS A 491 0.53 -11.04 -18.88
N GLU A 492 1.43 -11.97 -19.22
CA GLU A 492 2.00 -12.88 -18.23
C GLU A 492 2.85 -12.13 -17.22
N ALA A 493 2.70 -12.48 -15.94
CA ALA A 493 3.43 -11.81 -14.87
C ALA A 493 4.89 -12.29 -14.77
N PRO A 494 5.84 -11.40 -14.41
CA PRO A 494 7.23 -11.78 -14.18
C PRO A 494 7.37 -12.47 -12.81
N LEU A 495 6.99 -13.75 -12.70
CA LEU A 495 6.91 -14.55 -11.47
C LEU A 495 8.16 -14.45 -10.59
N ASP A 496 9.36 -14.59 -11.18
CA ASP A 496 10.61 -14.57 -10.41
C ASP A 496 10.91 -13.19 -9.84
N VAL A 497 10.57 -12.14 -10.59
CA VAL A 497 10.69 -10.74 -10.10
C VAL A 497 9.75 -10.52 -8.91
N MET A 498 8.49 -10.94 -9.03
CA MET A 498 7.50 -10.82 -7.96
C MET A 498 7.93 -11.62 -6.71
N ARG A 499 8.38 -12.87 -6.89
CA ARG A 499 8.87 -13.75 -5.80
C ARG A 499 10.06 -13.14 -5.06
N ASN A 500 11.08 -12.70 -5.79
CA ASN A 500 12.27 -12.09 -5.21
C ASN A 500 11.95 -10.76 -4.51
N THR A 501 11.02 -9.99 -5.05
CA THR A 501 10.55 -8.74 -4.45
C THR A 501 9.81 -9.00 -3.15
N LEU A 502 8.92 -9.99 -3.13
CA LEU A 502 8.17 -10.38 -1.92
C LEU A 502 9.13 -10.82 -0.80
N ARG A 503 10.10 -11.68 -1.10
CA ARG A 503 11.13 -12.14 -0.12
C ARG A 503 11.91 -10.97 0.48
N LYS A 504 12.33 -10.01 -0.35
CA LYS A 504 13.01 -8.79 0.12
C LYS A 504 12.10 -7.93 0.99
N GLY A 505 10.85 -7.77 0.61
CA GLY A 505 9.84 -7.03 1.38
C GLY A 505 9.60 -7.62 2.76
N ILE A 506 9.42 -8.92 2.86
CA ILE A 506 9.25 -9.64 4.15
C ILE A 506 10.50 -9.48 5.03
N SER A 507 11.71 -9.64 4.47
CA SER A 507 12.96 -9.50 5.22
C SER A 507 13.19 -8.07 5.72
N ALA A 508 12.71 -7.05 5.03
CA ALA A 508 12.79 -5.65 5.45
C ALA A 508 11.80 -5.35 6.58
N VAL A 509 10.57 -5.89 6.51
CA VAL A 509 9.54 -5.75 7.56
C VAL A 509 9.95 -6.46 8.86
N ALA A 510 10.66 -7.59 8.77
CA ALA A 510 11.16 -8.31 9.94
C ALA A 510 12.31 -7.58 10.69
N LYS A 511 12.84 -6.48 10.12
CA LYS A 511 13.89 -5.64 10.72
C LYS A 511 13.36 -4.32 11.30
N LEU A 512 12.07 -4.06 11.17
CA LEU A 512 11.32 -2.96 11.79
C LEU A 512 10.57 -3.46 13.04
#